data_5b46cbe8d9b50f6cd735eda7b7850ac7
#
_entry.id   5b46cbe8d9b50f6cd735eda7b7850ac7
#
_cell.length_a   1.000
_cell.length_b   1.000
_cell.length_c   1.000
_cell.angle_alpha   90.00
_cell.angle_beta   90.00
_cell.angle_gamma   90.00
#
_symmetry.space_group_name_H-M   'P 1'
#
loop_
_entity.id
_entity.type
_entity.pdbx_description
1 polymer ?
#
loop_
_entity_poly.entity_id
_entity_poly.type
_entity_poly.pdbx_seq_one_letter_code
_entity_poly.pdbx_strand_id
1 'polypeptide(L)'
;MHKVIRVFLFSILSLLGVAQAERIYLGIDVLEQSGFRAIAGKRVGLLTHPAGVNRNGESSIDVLRRANNVRLVALFGPEHGIYGNEKANVPVDDKIDPSTGLPVYSLYGKYRKPAPKMLEGLDALVIDLQDLGVRSYTYVSCMRYAMEACFENGVEVVVLDRPNPLGGLKVDGPPLDREWRSYVGAFHVPYVHGLTIAELARIAKHAPGWMETPETARKNGKLTIVPMRGWS
;
A
#
# COMPACT_ATOMS: atom_id res chain seq x y z
N MET A 1 -54.43 -23.19 -56.88
CA MET A 1 -54.39 -22.51 -55.55
C MET A 1 -53.06 -22.83 -54.89
N HIS A 2 -52.09 -21.94 -55.02
CA HIS A 2 -50.77 -22.13 -54.39
C HIS A 2 -50.68 -21.22 -53.15
N LYS A 3 -50.59 -21.83 -51.98
CA LYS A 3 -50.37 -21.11 -50.71
C LYS A 3 -48.86 -20.77 -50.57
N VAL A 4 -48.53 -19.51 -50.62
CA VAL A 4 -47.18 -18.98 -50.30
C VAL A 4 -47.06 -18.87 -48.78
N ILE A 5 -46.18 -19.68 -48.18
CA ILE A 5 -45.83 -19.58 -46.77
C ILE A 5 -44.70 -18.54 -46.67
N ARG A 6 -44.97 -17.37 -46.04
CA ARG A 6 -43.99 -16.40 -45.73
C ARG A 6 -43.36 -16.82 -44.38
N VAL A 7 -42.10 -17.23 -44.42
CA VAL A 7 -41.29 -17.46 -43.24
C VAL A 7 -40.72 -16.11 -42.81
N PHE A 8 -41.12 -15.60 -41.64
CA PHE A 8 -40.50 -14.45 -41.00
C PHE A 8 -39.28 -14.93 -40.25
N LEU A 9 -38.08 -14.65 -40.76
CA LEU A 9 -36.84 -14.79 -40.00
C LEU A 9 -36.73 -13.61 -39.02
N PHE A 10 -36.95 -13.86 -37.74
CA PHE A 10 -36.60 -12.92 -36.64
C PHE A 10 -35.10 -13.04 -36.39
N SER A 11 -34.32 -12.09 -36.89
CA SER A 11 -32.91 -11.91 -36.48
C SER A 11 -32.87 -11.33 -35.07
N ILE A 12 -32.68 -12.16 -34.07
CA ILE A 12 -32.35 -11.73 -32.73
C ILE A 12 -30.86 -11.32 -32.74
N LEU A 13 -30.61 -10.05 -32.95
CA LEU A 13 -29.30 -9.46 -32.73
C LEU A 13 -29.08 -9.38 -31.20
N SER A 14 -28.50 -10.45 -30.62
CA SER A 14 -28.01 -10.41 -29.24
C SER A 14 -26.88 -9.42 -29.19
N LEU A 15 -27.16 -8.22 -28.69
CA LEU A 15 -26.16 -7.29 -28.17
C LEU A 15 -25.47 -7.95 -26.96
N LEU A 16 -24.47 -8.76 -27.24
CA LEU A 16 -23.46 -9.12 -26.23
C LEU A 16 -22.71 -7.82 -25.90
N GLY A 17 -23.23 -7.09 -24.95
CA GLY A 17 -22.44 -6.04 -24.28
C GLY A 17 -21.21 -6.72 -23.73
N VAL A 18 -20.07 -6.56 -24.38
CA VAL A 18 -18.79 -6.91 -23.81
C VAL A 18 -18.65 -6.01 -22.58
N ALA A 19 -18.90 -6.56 -21.39
CA ALA A 19 -18.58 -5.88 -20.16
C ALA A 19 -17.08 -5.60 -20.20
N GLN A 20 -16.74 -4.37 -20.56
CA GLN A 20 -15.35 -3.93 -20.55
C GLN A 20 -14.94 -3.92 -19.09
N ALA A 21 -14.10 -4.88 -18.71
CA ALA A 21 -13.60 -4.95 -17.34
C ALA A 21 -13.04 -3.56 -16.96
N GLU A 22 -13.60 -2.97 -15.93
CA GLU A 22 -13.20 -1.65 -15.50
C GLU A 22 -11.71 -1.69 -15.17
N ARG A 23 -10.94 -0.81 -15.79
CA ARG A 23 -9.48 -0.79 -15.60
C ARG A 23 -9.17 -0.30 -14.20
N ILE A 24 -8.52 -1.14 -13.40
CA ILE A 24 -8.05 -0.77 -12.07
C ILE A 24 -6.85 0.16 -12.21
N TYR A 25 -6.90 1.29 -11.51
CA TYR A 25 -5.77 2.19 -11.29
C TYR A 25 -5.33 2.05 -9.83
N LEU A 26 -4.08 1.68 -9.64
CA LEU A 26 -3.48 1.56 -8.31
C LEU A 26 -3.33 2.94 -7.65
N GLY A 27 -3.14 2.98 -6.34
CA GLY A 27 -2.91 4.24 -5.64
C GLY A 27 -1.77 5.07 -6.24
N ILE A 28 -0.69 4.43 -6.70
CA ILE A 28 0.43 5.10 -7.39
C ILE A 28 -0.01 5.73 -8.72
N ASP A 29 -0.86 5.05 -9.51
CA ASP A 29 -1.39 5.59 -10.76
C ASP A 29 -2.27 6.82 -10.51
N VAL A 30 -3.13 6.73 -9.48
CA VAL A 30 -4.01 7.85 -9.08
C VAL A 30 -3.20 9.03 -8.57
N LEU A 31 -2.14 8.78 -7.79
CA LEU A 31 -1.22 9.82 -7.32
C LEU A 31 -0.58 10.54 -8.49
N GLU A 32 -0.04 9.81 -9.47
CA GLU A 32 0.58 10.37 -10.67
C GLU A 32 -0.43 11.15 -11.53
N GLN A 33 -1.61 10.59 -11.80
CA GLN A 33 -2.67 11.26 -12.58
C GLN A 33 -3.19 12.53 -11.92
N SER A 34 -3.10 12.64 -10.60
CA SER A 34 -3.45 13.88 -9.85
C SER A 34 -2.36 14.94 -9.88
N GLY A 35 -1.22 14.70 -10.58
CA GLY A 35 -0.04 15.55 -10.53
C GLY A 35 0.64 15.54 -9.16
N PHE A 36 0.62 14.40 -8.48
CA PHE A 36 1.21 14.18 -7.15
C PHE A 36 0.64 15.10 -6.07
N ARG A 37 -0.61 15.53 -6.19
CA ARG A 37 -1.25 16.54 -5.32
C ARG A 37 -1.11 16.25 -3.84
N ALA A 38 -1.22 14.97 -3.43
CA ALA A 38 -1.14 14.58 -2.02
C ALA A 38 0.24 14.85 -1.38
N ILE A 39 1.28 14.93 -2.21
CA ILE A 39 2.68 15.08 -1.77
C ILE A 39 3.41 16.24 -2.46
N ALA A 40 2.68 17.11 -3.15
CA ALA A 40 3.27 18.25 -3.86
C ALA A 40 4.02 19.18 -2.92
N GLY A 41 5.23 19.60 -3.30
CA GLY A 41 6.10 20.49 -2.53
C GLY A 41 6.80 19.83 -1.34
N LYS A 42 6.57 18.53 -1.09
CA LYS A 42 7.08 17.83 0.09
C LYS A 42 8.41 17.11 -0.17
N ARG A 43 9.20 17.01 0.89
CA ARG A 43 10.32 16.08 1.01
C ARG A 43 9.77 14.75 1.52
N VAL A 44 9.85 13.72 0.69
CA VAL A 44 9.21 12.43 0.99
C VAL A 44 10.23 11.29 1.15
N GLY A 45 9.96 10.40 2.10
CA GLY A 45 10.49 9.06 2.11
C GLY A 45 9.53 8.12 1.38
N LEU A 46 10.03 7.02 0.83
CA LEU A 46 9.22 5.98 0.20
C LEU A 46 9.51 4.62 0.84
N LEU A 47 8.49 4.03 1.47
CA LEU A 47 8.50 2.64 1.91
C LEU A 47 7.90 1.78 0.80
N THR A 48 8.74 0.94 0.20
CA THR A 48 8.35 0.14 -0.98
C THR A 48 9.13 -1.16 -1.08
N HIS A 49 8.74 -1.99 -2.04
CA HIS A 49 9.32 -3.30 -2.35
C HIS A 49 9.15 -3.59 -3.88
N PRO A 50 9.64 -4.74 -4.43
CA PRO A 50 9.62 -4.99 -5.87
C PRO A 50 8.25 -4.92 -6.55
N ALA A 51 7.16 -5.26 -5.84
CA ALA A 51 5.81 -5.13 -6.39
C ALA A 51 5.22 -3.71 -6.23
N GLY A 52 5.99 -2.76 -5.66
CA GLY A 52 5.68 -1.33 -5.65
C GLY A 52 5.89 -0.74 -7.04
N VAL A 53 4.98 -1.06 -7.96
CA VAL A 53 5.00 -0.63 -9.36
C VAL A 53 3.66 0.00 -9.75
N ASN A 54 3.68 0.88 -10.75
CA ASN A 54 2.46 1.36 -11.38
C ASN A 54 1.87 0.29 -12.32
N ARG A 55 0.71 0.53 -12.90
CA ARG A 55 0.03 -0.39 -13.83
C ARG A 55 0.84 -0.74 -15.09
N ASN A 56 1.87 0.02 -15.41
CA ASN A 56 2.76 -0.22 -16.54
C ASN A 56 4.04 -1.00 -16.14
N GLY A 57 4.16 -1.40 -14.88
CA GLY A 57 5.32 -2.12 -14.34
C GLY A 57 6.50 -1.22 -13.98
N GLU A 58 6.32 0.10 -13.96
CA GLU A 58 7.35 1.03 -13.58
C GLU A 58 7.40 1.19 -12.05
N SER A 59 8.60 1.18 -11.47
CA SER A 59 8.78 1.23 -10.03
C SER A 59 8.27 2.55 -9.43
N SER A 60 7.68 2.49 -8.24
CA SER A 60 7.27 3.68 -7.50
C SER A 60 8.45 4.61 -7.19
N ILE A 61 9.67 4.07 -7.11
CA ILE A 61 10.90 4.86 -6.97
C ILE A 61 11.06 5.76 -8.19
N ASP A 62 10.99 5.20 -9.40
CA ASP A 62 11.17 5.96 -10.64
C ASP A 62 10.02 6.93 -10.89
N VAL A 63 8.78 6.50 -10.60
CA VAL A 63 7.59 7.36 -10.67
C VAL A 63 7.74 8.61 -9.80
N LEU A 64 8.19 8.46 -8.53
CA LEU A 64 8.37 9.62 -7.65
C LEU A 64 9.60 10.45 -8.01
N ARG A 65 10.66 9.85 -8.51
CA ARG A 65 11.88 10.57 -8.91
C ARG A 65 11.68 11.51 -10.10
N ARG A 66 10.80 11.15 -11.03
CA ARG A 66 10.52 12.04 -12.19
C ARG A 66 9.50 13.14 -11.88
N ALA A 67 8.86 13.12 -10.71
CA ALA A 67 7.89 14.14 -10.32
C ALA A 67 8.58 15.47 -10.03
N ASN A 68 8.36 16.48 -10.85
CA ASN A 68 9.03 17.80 -10.74
C ASN A 68 8.64 18.58 -9.48
N ASN A 69 7.51 18.24 -8.85
CA ASN A 69 6.98 18.91 -7.67
C ASN A 69 7.07 18.07 -6.39
N VAL A 70 7.87 16.99 -6.39
CA VAL A 70 8.11 16.10 -5.25
C VAL A 70 9.60 15.92 -5.07
N ARG A 71 10.08 15.87 -3.84
CA ARG A 71 11.47 15.58 -3.54
C ARG A 71 11.60 14.26 -2.78
N LEU A 72 11.87 13.17 -3.50
CA LEU A 72 12.23 11.89 -2.88
C LEU A 72 13.62 11.99 -2.27
N VAL A 73 13.75 11.76 -0.97
CA VAL A 73 15.02 11.96 -0.23
C VAL A 73 15.50 10.73 0.53
N ALA A 74 14.66 9.73 0.73
CA ALA A 74 15.02 8.49 1.40
C ALA A 74 14.14 7.33 0.92
N LEU A 75 14.68 6.11 0.99
CA LEU A 75 13.98 4.87 0.72
C LEU A 75 13.92 4.03 1.99
N PHE A 76 12.84 3.28 2.16
CA PHE A 76 12.64 2.36 3.28
C PHE A 76 12.27 0.99 2.71
N GLY A 77 12.94 -0.06 3.18
CA GLY A 77 12.70 -1.44 2.73
C GLY A 77 12.07 -2.28 3.84
N PRO A 78 10.99 -3.02 3.55
CA PRO A 78 10.47 -4.07 4.44
C PRO A 78 11.38 -5.31 4.37
N GLU A 79 10.90 -6.44 4.89
CA GLU A 79 11.53 -7.75 4.68
C GLU A 79 11.83 -7.97 3.19
N HIS A 80 12.96 -8.57 2.86
CA HIS A 80 13.53 -8.73 1.52
C HIS A 80 14.07 -7.45 0.86
N GLY A 81 13.99 -6.29 1.51
CA GLY A 81 14.49 -5.01 0.98
C GLY A 81 13.69 -4.44 -0.18
N ILE A 82 14.13 -3.27 -0.67
CA ILE A 82 13.44 -2.56 -1.75
C ILE A 82 13.48 -3.26 -3.11
N TYR A 83 14.44 -4.16 -3.32
CA TYR A 83 14.63 -4.92 -4.58
C TYR A 83 14.33 -6.43 -4.44
N GLY A 84 13.93 -6.91 -3.26
CA GLY A 84 13.57 -8.31 -3.04
C GLY A 84 14.71 -9.32 -3.11
N ASN A 85 15.94 -8.87 -3.06
CA ASN A 85 17.14 -9.69 -3.18
C ASN A 85 17.74 -10.12 -1.83
N GLU A 86 17.18 -9.64 -0.73
CA GLU A 86 17.60 -10.01 0.61
C GLU A 86 16.90 -11.29 1.06
N LYS A 87 17.62 -12.15 1.78
CA LYS A 87 17.09 -13.44 2.24
C LYS A 87 16.01 -13.23 3.32
N ALA A 88 14.99 -14.11 3.31
CA ALA A 88 13.98 -14.16 4.36
C ALA A 88 14.61 -14.42 5.74
N ASN A 89 14.05 -13.81 6.78
CA ASN A 89 14.49 -13.97 8.18
C ASN A 89 15.96 -13.58 8.44
N VAL A 90 16.57 -12.79 7.57
CA VAL A 90 17.92 -12.26 7.75
C VAL A 90 17.84 -10.75 7.96
N PRO A 91 18.48 -10.18 8.98
CA PRO A 91 18.57 -8.74 9.14
C PRO A 91 19.20 -8.08 7.90
N VAL A 92 18.62 -6.97 7.48
CA VAL A 92 19.10 -6.17 6.34
C VAL A 92 19.67 -4.86 6.87
N ASP A 93 20.88 -4.53 6.47
CA ASP A 93 21.54 -3.28 6.89
C ASP A 93 21.09 -2.09 6.04
N ASP A 94 21.22 -0.89 6.64
CA ASP A 94 21.06 0.37 5.92
C ASP A 94 22.19 0.52 4.89
N LYS A 95 21.85 1.08 3.72
CA LYS A 95 22.80 1.27 2.62
C LYS A 95 22.46 2.51 1.80
N ILE A 96 23.36 2.90 0.90
CA ILE A 96 23.05 3.85 -0.17
C ILE A 96 22.63 3.05 -1.39
N ASP A 97 21.52 3.40 -1.98
CA ASP A 97 21.07 2.78 -3.22
C ASP A 97 21.94 3.26 -4.39
N PRO A 98 22.63 2.35 -5.10
CA PRO A 98 23.56 2.74 -6.17
C PRO A 98 22.86 3.36 -7.39
N SER A 99 21.57 3.07 -7.61
CA SER A 99 20.83 3.59 -8.77
C SER A 99 20.28 5.01 -8.54
N THR A 100 19.98 5.35 -7.30
CA THR A 100 19.39 6.65 -6.95
C THR A 100 20.32 7.57 -6.17
N GLY A 101 21.35 7.02 -5.53
CA GLY A 101 22.20 7.73 -4.58
C GLY A 101 21.50 8.05 -3.24
N LEU A 102 20.28 7.55 -3.01
CA LEU A 102 19.51 7.83 -1.81
C LEU A 102 19.84 6.85 -0.67
N PRO A 103 19.73 7.28 0.59
CA PRO A 103 19.80 6.37 1.71
C PRO A 103 18.60 5.39 1.69
N VAL A 104 18.90 4.12 1.95
CA VAL A 104 17.94 3.04 2.12
C VAL A 104 17.98 2.59 3.57
N TYR A 105 16.92 2.81 4.29
CA TYR A 105 16.75 2.36 5.66
C TYR A 105 16.01 1.03 5.70
N SER A 106 16.59 0.04 6.37
CA SER A 106 15.95 -1.25 6.53
C SER A 106 14.99 -1.25 7.72
N LEU A 107 13.76 -1.68 7.46
CA LEU A 107 12.75 -1.96 8.49
C LEU A 107 12.64 -3.47 8.78
N TYR A 108 13.68 -4.23 8.42
CA TYR A 108 13.80 -5.66 8.75
C TYR A 108 15.23 -6.02 9.16
N GLY A 109 15.76 -5.29 10.12
CA GLY A 109 17.10 -5.49 10.66
C GLY A 109 17.14 -5.08 12.13
N LYS A 110 18.04 -4.18 12.43
CA LYS A 110 18.16 -3.55 13.74
C LYS A 110 16.84 -2.89 14.18
N TYR A 111 16.11 -2.32 13.22
CA TYR A 111 14.86 -1.62 13.47
C TYR A 111 13.72 -2.26 12.70
N ARG A 112 12.55 -2.41 13.34
CA ARG A 112 11.26 -2.77 12.72
C ARG A 112 10.36 -1.54 12.60
N LYS A 113 10.58 -0.57 13.45
CA LYS A 113 9.97 0.75 13.49
C LYS A 113 11.04 1.78 13.12
N PRO A 114 10.80 2.71 12.20
CA PRO A 114 11.76 3.75 11.86
C PRO A 114 12.25 4.49 13.10
N ALA A 115 13.56 4.63 13.24
CA ALA A 115 14.13 5.48 14.28
C ALA A 115 13.90 6.97 13.93
N PRO A 116 13.77 7.87 14.92
CA PRO A 116 13.54 9.31 14.67
C PRO A 116 14.53 9.91 13.66
N LYS A 117 15.81 9.55 13.75
CA LYS A 117 16.85 10.02 12.81
C LYS A 117 16.57 9.67 11.34
N MET A 118 15.89 8.54 11.07
CA MET A 118 15.54 8.14 9.71
C MET A 118 14.42 9.00 9.13
N LEU A 119 13.66 9.68 9.98
CA LEU A 119 12.53 10.54 9.61
C LEU A 119 12.88 12.02 9.59
N GLU A 120 14.11 12.38 9.99
CA GLU A 120 14.55 13.78 10.03
C GLU A 120 14.47 14.45 8.66
N GLY A 121 13.78 15.59 8.63
CA GLY A 121 13.61 16.39 7.42
C GLY A 121 12.65 15.80 6.40
N LEU A 122 11.88 14.76 6.75
CA LEU A 122 10.75 14.31 5.95
C LEU A 122 9.49 15.10 6.30
N ASP A 123 8.77 15.54 5.28
CA ASP A 123 7.42 16.10 5.42
C ASP A 123 6.37 14.98 5.41
N ALA A 124 6.63 13.92 4.63
CA ALA A 124 5.76 12.75 4.54
C ALA A 124 6.53 11.45 4.26
N LEU A 125 5.99 10.32 4.74
CA LEU A 125 6.37 8.98 4.33
C LEU A 125 5.27 8.41 3.42
N VAL A 126 5.63 8.15 2.17
CA VAL A 126 4.76 7.46 1.21
C VAL A 126 4.95 5.97 1.40
N ILE A 127 3.85 5.23 1.50
CA ILE A 127 3.85 3.77 1.67
C ILE A 127 3.18 3.14 0.45
N ASP A 128 3.95 2.37 -0.30
CA ASP A 128 3.51 1.63 -1.47
C ASP A 128 3.90 0.15 -1.35
N LEU A 129 3.11 -0.59 -0.62
CA LEU A 129 3.31 -2.01 -0.31
C LEU A 129 2.15 -2.85 -0.82
N GLN A 130 2.45 -3.97 -1.47
CA GLN A 130 1.47 -4.98 -1.86
C GLN A 130 1.30 -5.99 -0.73
N ASP A 131 0.12 -6.04 -0.14
CA ASP A 131 -0.29 -7.07 0.81
C ASP A 131 -0.75 -8.35 0.09
N LEU A 132 -0.84 -9.47 0.84
CA LEU A 132 -1.33 -10.76 0.34
C LEU A 132 -2.74 -11.12 0.86
N GLY A 133 -3.36 -10.27 1.69
CA GLY A 133 -4.70 -10.49 2.25
C GLY A 133 -4.74 -11.42 3.46
N VAL A 134 -3.58 -11.78 4.02
CA VAL A 134 -3.45 -12.60 5.22
C VAL A 134 -2.67 -11.86 6.32
N ARG A 135 -3.18 -11.86 7.55
CA ARG A 135 -2.59 -11.07 8.64
C ARG A 135 -1.15 -11.43 9.02
N SER A 136 -0.69 -12.64 8.68
CA SER A 136 0.67 -13.08 8.96
C SER A 136 1.71 -12.55 7.97
N TYR A 137 1.28 -11.89 6.88
CA TYR A 137 2.19 -11.25 5.96
C TYR A 137 2.73 -9.95 6.56
N THR A 138 4.06 -9.85 6.67
CA THR A 138 4.72 -8.83 7.51
C THR A 138 4.60 -7.39 7.01
N TYR A 139 4.17 -7.17 5.78
CA TYR A 139 4.13 -5.83 5.18
C TYR A 139 3.07 -4.92 5.81
N VAL A 140 1.94 -5.47 6.24
CA VAL A 140 0.94 -4.68 6.99
C VAL A 140 1.48 -4.29 8.37
N SER A 141 2.27 -5.16 9.00
CA SER A 141 2.95 -4.85 10.26
C SER A 141 4.01 -3.77 10.07
N CYS A 142 4.80 -3.85 9.00
CA CYS A 142 5.78 -2.85 8.62
C CYS A 142 5.11 -1.47 8.41
N MET A 143 3.99 -1.43 7.67
CA MET A 143 3.19 -0.22 7.52
C MET A 143 2.74 0.34 8.87
N ARG A 144 2.17 -0.48 9.76
CA ARG A 144 1.70 -0.01 11.07
C ARG A 144 2.82 0.61 11.89
N TYR A 145 3.97 -0.05 11.97
CA TYR A 145 5.12 0.45 12.73
C TYR A 145 5.71 1.73 12.12
N ALA A 146 5.71 1.83 10.78
CA ALA A 146 6.10 3.06 10.10
C ALA A 146 5.14 4.21 10.40
N MET A 147 3.81 3.95 10.39
CA MET A 147 2.79 4.92 10.78
C MET A 147 2.98 5.41 12.22
N GLU A 148 3.23 4.50 13.16
CA GLU A 148 3.50 4.84 14.57
C GLU A 148 4.68 5.80 14.70
N ALA A 149 5.81 5.46 14.06
CA ALA A 149 7.00 6.31 14.08
C ALA A 149 6.73 7.69 13.47
N CYS A 150 6.03 7.74 12.34
CA CYS A 150 5.69 8.99 11.68
C CYS A 150 4.80 9.87 12.57
N PHE A 151 3.77 9.30 13.19
CA PHE A 151 2.86 10.05 14.06
C PHE A 151 3.55 10.58 15.31
N GLU A 152 4.49 9.82 15.88
CA GLU A 152 5.29 10.23 17.03
C GLU A 152 6.27 11.37 16.68
N ASN A 153 6.70 11.46 15.42
CA ASN A 153 7.67 12.45 14.95
C ASN A 153 7.05 13.56 14.08
N GLY A 154 5.72 13.66 14.00
CA GLY A 154 5.03 14.71 13.25
C GLY A 154 5.14 14.62 11.73
N VAL A 155 5.55 13.45 11.20
CA VAL A 155 5.64 13.18 9.77
C VAL A 155 4.28 12.69 9.26
N GLU A 156 3.80 13.22 8.13
CA GLU A 156 2.58 12.74 7.51
C GLU A 156 2.78 11.36 6.88
N VAL A 157 1.77 10.51 6.95
CA VAL A 157 1.75 9.22 6.26
C VAL A 157 0.84 9.30 5.05
N VAL A 158 1.32 8.88 3.88
CA VAL A 158 0.54 8.79 2.64
C VAL A 158 0.54 7.34 2.16
N VAL A 159 -0.59 6.65 2.26
CA VAL A 159 -0.72 5.26 1.81
C VAL A 159 -1.30 5.20 0.41
N LEU A 160 -0.58 4.57 -0.49
CA LEU A 160 -1.03 4.28 -1.85
C LEU A 160 -1.73 2.92 -1.83
N ASP A 161 -3.03 2.91 -2.09
CA ASP A 161 -3.82 1.69 -1.96
C ASP A 161 -3.56 0.69 -3.09
N ARG A 162 -3.65 -0.61 -2.75
CA ARG A 162 -3.44 -1.74 -3.66
C ARG A 162 -4.50 -2.81 -3.43
N PRO A 163 -4.82 -3.61 -4.49
CA PRO A 163 -5.79 -4.68 -4.37
C PRO A 163 -5.37 -5.71 -3.32
N ASN A 164 -6.36 -6.19 -2.58
CA ASN A 164 -6.20 -7.44 -1.84
C ASN A 164 -6.31 -8.60 -2.83
N PRO A 165 -5.27 -9.42 -3.05
CA PRO A 165 -5.30 -10.49 -4.05
C PRO A 165 -6.30 -11.60 -3.73
N LEU A 166 -6.75 -11.72 -2.47
CA LEU A 166 -7.82 -12.63 -2.08
C LEU A 166 -9.22 -11.99 -2.21
N GLY A 167 -9.28 -10.74 -2.65
CA GLY A 167 -10.53 -9.96 -2.72
C GLY A 167 -11.05 -9.51 -1.37
N GLY A 168 -12.21 -8.83 -1.36
CA GLY A 168 -12.88 -8.32 -0.15
C GLY A 168 -14.06 -9.16 0.31
N LEU A 169 -14.48 -10.17 -0.47
CA LEU A 169 -15.71 -10.93 -0.21
C LEU A 169 -15.49 -12.10 0.75
N LYS A 170 -14.27 -12.59 0.89
CA LYS A 170 -13.95 -13.71 1.78
C LYS A 170 -13.18 -13.23 3.00
N VAL A 171 -13.75 -13.50 4.17
CA VAL A 171 -13.10 -13.37 5.49
C VAL A 171 -13.07 -14.76 6.11
N ASP A 172 -11.89 -15.20 6.63
CA ASP A 172 -11.73 -16.57 7.13
C ASP A 172 -10.74 -16.63 8.28
N GLY A 173 -10.92 -17.65 9.13
CA GLY A 173 -10.14 -17.89 10.33
C GLY A 173 -10.54 -16.97 11.50
N PRO A 174 -10.13 -17.31 12.73
CA PRO A 174 -10.43 -16.50 13.91
C PRO A 174 -9.65 -15.17 13.87
N PRO A 175 -10.19 -14.09 14.48
CA PRO A 175 -9.40 -12.89 14.77
C PRO A 175 -8.23 -13.24 15.69
N LEU A 176 -7.12 -12.49 15.56
CA LEU A 176 -5.97 -12.68 16.44
C LEU A 176 -6.28 -12.15 17.83
N ASP A 177 -6.07 -12.96 18.86
CA ASP A 177 -6.12 -12.48 20.24
C ASP A 177 -5.02 -11.45 20.51
N ARG A 178 -5.35 -10.43 21.29
CA ARG A 178 -4.44 -9.30 21.53
C ARG A 178 -3.12 -9.69 22.18
N GLU A 179 -3.14 -10.73 23.02
CA GLU A 179 -1.96 -11.26 23.72
C GLU A 179 -0.95 -11.92 22.76
N TRP A 180 -1.42 -12.37 21.58
CA TRP A 180 -0.57 -12.99 20.56
C TRP A 180 -0.08 -12.01 19.49
N ARG A 181 -0.33 -10.70 19.68
CA ARG A 181 0.19 -9.71 18.73
C ARG A 181 1.71 -9.75 18.66
N SER A 182 2.19 -9.73 17.43
CA SER A 182 3.62 -9.75 17.13
C SER A 182 3.87 -9.09 15.78
N TYR A 183 5.11 -9.08 15.31
CA TYR A 183 5.42 -8.58 13.97
C TYR A 183 4.80 -9.43 12.85
N VAL A 184 4.58 -10.73 13.06
CA VAL A 184 3.86 -11.62 12.13
C VAL A 184 2.35 -11.66 12.39
N GLY A 185 1.80 -10.63 12.99
CA GLY A 185 0.39 -10.50 13.33
C GLY A 185 0.14 -9.23 14.12
N ALA A 186 0.34 -8.07 13.49
CA ALA A 186 0.21 -6.78 14.14
C ALA A 186 -1.24 -6.30 14.28
N PHE A 187 -2.17 -6.92 13.54
CA PHE A 187 -3.57 -6.52 13.49
C PHE A 187 -4.49 -7.57 14.12
N HIS A 188 -5.47 -7.10 14.88
CA HIS A 188 -6.52 -7.94 15.48
C HIS A 188 -7.66 -8.18 14.46
N VAL A 189 -7.31 -8.84 13.37
CA VAL A 189 -8.22 -9.22 12.28
C VAL A 189 -8.26 -10.72 12.09
N PRO A 190 -9.26 -11.27 11.40
CA PRO A 190 -9.25 -12.66 10.93
C PRO A 190 -8.00 -13.00 10.14
N TYR A 191 -7.64 -14.27 10.03
CA TYR A 191 -6.44 -14.68 9.31
C TYR A 191 -6.48 -14.21 7.85
N VAL A 192 -7.57 -14.46 7.13
CA VAL A 192 -7.91 -13.83 5.85
C VAL A 192 -8.82 -12.64 6.16
N HIS A 193 -8.32 -11.43 6.02
CA HIS A 193 -9.01 -10.24 6.56
C HIS A 193 -9.93 -9.53 5.58
N GLY A 194 -9.82 -9.80 4.26
CA GLY A 194 -10.69 -9.19 3.25
C GLY A 194 -10.52 -7.68 3.06
N LEU A 195 -9.49 -7.07 3.61
CA LEU A 195 -9.24 -5.63 3.59
C LEU A 195 -8.08 -5.27 2.67
N THR A 196 -8.09 -4.07 2.11
CA THR A 196 -6.92 -3.50 1.44
C THR A 196 -5.93 -2.95 2.47
N ILE A 197 -4.70 -2.69 2.05
CA ILE A 197 -3.69 -2.10 2.94
C ILE A 197 -4.09 -0.71 3.45
N ALA A 198 -4.78 0.09 2.64
CA ALA A 198 -5.27 1.40 3.06
C ALA A 198 -6.44 1.31 4.05
N GLU A 199 -7.29 0.30 3.92
CA GLU A 199 -8.35 0.04 4.91
C GLU A 199 -7.75 -0.37 6.26
N LEU A 200 -6.73 -1.23 6.27
CA LEU A 200 -5.99 -1.57 7.49
C LEU A 200 -5.32 -0.32 8.10
N ALA A 201 -4.74 0.56 7.29
CA ALA A 201 -4.17 1.83 7.76
C ALA A 201 -5.23 2.73 8.43
N ARG A 202 -6.43 2.83 7.84
CA ARG A 202 -7.55 3.58 8.43
C ARG A 202 -7.98 2.98 9.77
N ILE A 203 -8.12 1.66 9.85
CA ILE A 203 -8.46 0.99 11.11
C ILE A 203 -7.40 1.30 12.16
N ALA A 204 -6.10 1.14 11.85
CA ALA A 204 -5.01 1.43 12.77
C ALA A 204 -5.08 2.88 13.27
N LYS A 205 -5.33 3.84 12.39
CA LYS A 205 -5.42 5.28 12.71
C LYS A 205 -6.62 5.61 13.60
N HIS A 206 -7.78 5.01 13.34
CA HIS A 206 -9.04 5.47 13.95
C HIS A 206 -9.50 4.60 15.14
N ALA A 207 -9.18 3.31 15.14
CA ALA A 207 -9.58 2.41 16.21
C ALA A 207 -8.60 2.45 17.41
N PRO A 208 -9.08 2.68 18.62
CA PRO A 208 -8.24 2.64 19.82
C PRO A 208 -7.59 1.26 20.04
N GLY A 209 -6.34 1.26 20.52
CA GLY A 209 -5.64 0.03 20.90
C GLY A 209 -5.10 -0.80 19.73
N TRP A 210 -5.15 -0.28 18.50
CA TRP A 210 -4.56 -0.94 17.32
C TRP A 210 -3.09 -0.56 17.10
N MET A 211 -2.68 0.61 17.56
CA MET A 211 -1.30 1.10 17.49
C MET A 211 -0.65 1.12 18.88
N GLU A 212 0.65 0.91 18.92
CA GLU A 212 1.48 1.01 20.13
C GLU A 212 2.18 2.37 20.18
N THR A 213 1.40 3.43 20.07
CA THR A 213 1.84 4.82 20.11
C THR A 213 0.96 5.60 21.07
N PRO A 214 1.44 6.70 21.68
CA PRO A 214 0.61 7.54 22.51
C PRO A 214 -0.67 7.96 21.78
N GLU A 215 -1.80 7.90 22.48
CA GLU A 215 -3.12 8.20 21.90
C GLU A 215 -3.19 9.61 21.27
N THR A 216 -2.45 10.57 21.86
CA THR A 216 -2.30 11.92 21.32
C THR A 216 -1.58 11.91 19.96
N ALA A 217 -0.48 11.15 19.83
CA ALA A 217 0.24 11.01 18.56
C ALA A 217 -0.64 10.32 17.52
N ARG A 218 -1.35 9.24 17.90
CA ARG A 218 -2.31 8.57 17.02
C ARG A 218 -3.40 9.54 16.54
N LYS A 219 -4.04 10.31 17.42
CA LYS A 219 -5.11 11.24 17.07
C LYS A 219 -4.62 12.40 16.20
N ASN A 220 -3.48 12.98 16.51
CA ASN A 220 -2.94 14.13 15.81
C ASN A 220 -2.16 13.76 14.53
N GLY A 221 -1.69 12.52 14.42
CA GLY A 221 -0.95 12.03 13.26
C GLY A 221 -1.76 12.23 11.97
N LYS A 222 -1.12 12.67 10.90
CA LYS A 222 -1.76 12.90 9.60
C LYS A 222 -1.68 11.64 8.77
N LEU A 223 -2.83 11.15 8.30
CA LEU A 223 -2.94 10.03 7.36
C LEU A 223 -3.71 10.49 6.13
N THR A 224 -3.06 10.39 4.98
CA THR A 224 -3.67 10.60 3.67
C THR A 224 -3.72 9.25 2.94
N ILE A 225 -4.89 8.89 2.42
CA ILE A 225 -5.05 7.71 1.57
C ILE A 225 -5.20 8.17 0.13
N VAL A 226 -4.42 7.58 -0.76
CA VAL A 226 -4.64 7.67 -2.21
C VAL A 226 -5.32 6.37 -2.65
N PRO A 227 -6.65 6.40 -2.83
CA PRO A 227 -7.40 5.18 -3.13
C PRO A 227 -7.13 4.69 -4.54
N MET A 228 -7.38 3.42 -4.77
CA MET A 228 -7.53 2.87 -6.11
C MET A 228 -8.75 3.45 -6.81
N ARG A 229 -8.79 3.35 -8.14
CA ARG A 229 -9.97 3.63 -8.94
C ARG A 229 -10.32 2.41 -9.78
N GLY A 230 -11.61 2.07 -9.83
CA GLY A 230 -12.11 0.87 -10.51
C GLY A 230 -11.93 -0.42 -9.71
N TRP A 231 -11.60 -0.35 -8.44
CA TRP A 231 -11.62 -1.45 -7.48
C TRP A 231 -12.91 -1.38 -6.65
N SER A 232 -13.69 -2.47 -6.60
CA SER A 232 -14.95 -2.60 -5.85
C SER A 232 -15.05 -3.97 -5.18
#